data_ee8ee08350f9a3bf3ce98847e7459a37
#
_entry.id   ee8ee08350f9a3bf3ce98847e7459a37
#
_cell.length_a   1.000
_cell.length_b   1.000
_cell.length_c   1.000
_cell.angle_alpha   90.00
_cell.angle_beta   90.00
_cell.angle_gamma   90.00
#
_symmetry.space_group_name_H-M   'P 1'
#
loop_
_entity.id
_entity.type
_entity.pdbx_description
1 polymer ?
#
loop_
_entity_poly.entity_id
_entity_poly.type
_entity_poly.pdbx_seq_one_letter_code
_entity_poly.pdbx_strand_id
1 'polypeptide(L)'
;MIKHYLKVAFRNLMKYKTQSLVSIIGLAVGFTCFALSALWIRYEMTYDDFHEGADRIYLAGSSFRLYGDGFNYNSSSFLADYLAKNCPEVEKVCCIYYDWDEKKIKNEDTEFSVRRIEVDSSFISMFNIKVLDGDNHLQLKKDEIAITENTAERIFGKESPIGKHLIFEENNEEKTIVAIVKSWEGHSLFSFDILLPFYDASPNWGRQRCQTLFRTYPNCDMKALQQRLSEHEVQQEGHKYPISTPIALLSTLRSTHPREDVNVKLDHIRLFACISGLVIICGICNYLTMLVTRIRMRRRELALRKVNGSSNRGLLTLLLTELVLLLLLSSGVGLVLIELILPTFKRLSQIDESTSFFYIEVFVYILSLVAVTVGFASLLIQYISRRTLLNNISKKSNTHLSGWFYKISIFFQLFISLGFVFCTLVMMMQLHFLLNTRELGIERHNVGAVVYCSENIPFKEVVNQIPEIAECLNGFHTPIPKMYYSTYRLKEWDGKNTDSEQYIELEDETINQEYADFFGVEVLDGNMLDEKDGKDMVVINEAAVKALGWTQPIGKKIGKLGKQYIVKGVIKNISYNAPIHPVAPAMFHLPDSRDRGGIIFKVKEGTWDIVSEKIKAEVNKVNPNAELMLSNMEEVYDAY
;
A
#
# COMPACT_ATOMS: atom_id res chain seq x y z
N MET A 1 -35.35 1.24 41.42
CA MET A 1 -35.56 2.30 40.42
C MET A 1 -34.97 1.94 39.07
N ILE A 2 -33.73 1.50 38.97
CA ILE A 2 -33.06 1.15 37.68
C ILE A 2 -33.83 0.09 36.89
N LYS A 3 -34.27 -1.02 37.50
CA LYS A 3 -35.10 -2.06 36.84
C LYS A 3 -36.39 -1.49 36.22
N HIS A 4 -37.00 -0.48 36.86
CA HIS A 4 -38.18 0.17 36.30
C HIS A 4 -37.84 0.99 35.05
N TYR A 5 -36.77 1.78 35.09
CA TYR A 5 -36.32 2.57 33.93
C TYR A 5 -35.94 1.68 32.76
N LEU A 6 -35.20 0.58 32.98
CA LEU A 6 -34.88 -0.42 31.95
C LEU A 6 -36.12 -1.05 31.31
N LYS A 7 -37.12 -1.46 32.12
CA LYS A 7 -38.38 -2.03 31.61
C LYS A 7 -39.15 -1.02 30.75
N VAL A 8 -39.19 0.24 31.19
CA VAL A 8 -39.84 1.32 30.41
C VAL A 8 -39.06 1.62 29.13
N ALA A 9 -37.72 1.69 29.19
CA ALA A 9 -36.85 1.93 28.03
C ALA A 9 -37.03 0.81 26.98
N PHE A 10 -36.98 -0.44 27.39
CA PHE A 10 -37.19 -1.59 26.49
C PHE A 10 -38.59 -1.57 25.83
N ARG A 11 -39.62 -1.32 26.60
CA ARG A 11 -41.01 -1.21 26.07
C ARG A 11 -41.14 -0.05 25.08
N ASN A 12 -40.44 1.04 25.28
CA ASN A 12 -40.42 2.18 24.36
C ASN A 12 -39.70 1.86 23.06
N LEU A 13 -38.56 1.16 23.12
CA LEU A 13 -37.85 0.68 21.92
C LEU A 13 -38.73 -0.25 21.09
N MET A 14 -39.46 -1.17 21.75
CA MET A 14 -40.39 -2.07 21.09
C MET A 14 -41.63 -1.38 20.52
N LYS A 15 -42.11 -0.29 21.17
CA LYS A 15 -43.24 0.51 20.67
C LYS A 15 -42.92 1.23 19.37
N TYR A 16 -41.66 1.70 19.19
CA TYR A 16 -41.19 2.43 18.02
C TYR A 16 -40.17 1.62 17.25
N LYS A 17 -40.53 0.37 16.89
CA LYS A 17 -39.65 -0.65 16.29
C LYS A 17 -38.83 -0.13 15.09
N THR A 18 -39.48 0.46 14.09
CA THR A 18 -38.82 0.93 12.85
C THR A 18 -37.77 2.01 13.14
N GLN A 19 -38.13 2.99 13.97
CA GLN A 19 -37.19 4.06 14.33
C GLN A 19 -36.00 3.54 15.15
N SER A 20 -36.27 2.61 16.09
CA SER A 20 -35.23 1.99 16.90
C SER A 20 -34.30 1.16 16.05
N LEU A 21 -34.82 0.36 15.11
CA LEU A 21 -34.04 -0.46 14.20
C LEU A 21 -33.14 0.38 13.29
N VAL A 22 -33.69 1.41 12.65
CA VAL A 22 -32.92 2.33 11.80
C VAL A 22 -31.80 3.02 12.60
N SER A 23 -32.09 3.46 13.86
CA SER A 23 -31.07 4.05 14.72
C SER A 23 -29.99 3.04 15.11
N ILE A 24 -30.36 1.79 15.45
CA ILE A 24 -29.40 0.74 15.82
C ILE A 24 -28.48 0.43 14.65
N ILE A 25 -29.03 0.22 13.45
CA ILE A 25 -28.23 -0.09 12.25
C ILE A 25 -27.32 1.08 11.91
N GLY A 26 -27.86 2.32 11.85
CA GLY A 26 -27.05 3.48 11.50
C GLY A 26 -25.91 3.76 12.47
N LEU A 27 -26.15 3.61 13.79
CA LEU A 27 -25.09 3.75 14.79
C LEU A 27 -24.12 2.58 14.77
N ALA A 28 -24.58 1.33 14.54
CA ALA A 28 -23.72 0.17 14.44
C ALA A 28 -22.73 0.31 13.29
N VAL A 29 -23.21 0.69 12.09
CA VAL A 29 -22.34 0.97 10.94
C VAL A 29 -21.34 2.11 11.27
N GLY A 30 -21.81 3.20 11.88
CA GLY A 30 -20.94 4.29 12.30
C GLY A 30 -19.85 3.85 13.28
N PHE A 31 -20.19 3.03 14.27
CA PHE A 31 -19.23 2.49 15.24
C PHE A 31 -18.21 1.57 14.57
N THR A 32 -18.66 0.71 13.66
CA THR A 32 -17.80 -0.17 12.87
C THR A 32 -16.80 0.62 12.03
N CYS A 33 -17.27 1.56 11.22
CA CYS A 33 -16.41 2.39 10.39
C CYS A 33 -15.39 3.18 11.23
N PHE A 34 -15.83 3.78 12.34
CA PHE A 34 -14.95 4.54 13.21
C PHE A 34 -13.88 3.65 13.87
N ALA A 35 -14.27 2.50 14.40
CA ALA A 35 -13.34 1.58 15.06
C ALA A 35 -12.27 1.05 14.10
N LEU A 36 -12.66 0.61 12.90
CA LEU A 36 -11.73 0.13 11.88
C LEU A 36 -10.79 1.25 11.39
N SER A 37 -11.30 2.48 11.23
CA SER A 37 -10.46 3.62 10.87
C SER A 37 -9.44 3.95 11.96
N ALA A 38 -9.87 3.96 13.21
CA ALA A 38 -9.01 4.25 14.34
C ALA A 38 -7.91 3.20 14.50
N LEU A 39 -8.24 1.92 14.28
CA LEU A 39 -7.27 0.82 14.23
C LEU A 39 -6.23 1.04 13.15
N TRP A 40 -6.66 1.35 11.93
CA TRP A 40 -5.74 1.53 10.82
C TRP A 40 -4.81 2.73 11.03
N ILE A 41 -5.37 3.88 11.45
CA ILE A 41 -4.57 5.06 11.78
C ILE A 41 -3.53 4.72 12.85
N ARG A 42 -3.94 4.06 13.93
CA ARG A 42 -3.01 3.67 14.98
C ARG A 42 -1.89 2.76 14.44
N TYR A 43 -2.28 1.71 13.71
CA TYR A 43 -1.33 0.77 13.13
C TYR A 43 -0.26 1.48 12.29
N GLU A 44 -0.67 2.35 11.37
CA GLU A 44 0.26 3.08 10.52
C GLU A 44 1.08 4.14 11.27
N MET A 45 0.53 4.74 12.33
CA MET A 45 1.24 5.74 13.13
C MET A 45 2.22 5.14 14.14
N THR A 46 2.09 3.87 14.46
CA THR A 46 2.98 3.15 15.41
C THR A 46 3.95 2.19 14.70
N TYR A 47 4.08 2.34 13.38
CA TYR A 47 5.00 1.52 12.58
C TYR A 47 6.44 1.86 12.97
N ASP A 48 7.23 0.82 13.30
CA ASP A 48 8.62 0.93 13.75
C ASP A 48 8.85 1.82 15.02
N ASP A 49 7.79 2.16 15.76
CA ASP A 49 7.87 3.08 16.92
C ASP A 49 8.40 2.41 18.20
N PHE A 50 8.46 1.08 18.22
CA PHE A 50 8.94 0.30 19.36
C PHE A 50 10.47 0.24 19.48
N HIS A 51 11.21 0.71 18.49
CA HIS A 51 12.66 0.75 18.52
C HIS A 51 13.19 1.87 19.43
N GLU A 52 14.28 1.63 20.12
CA GLU A 52 14.94 2.66 20.94
C GLU A 52 15.42 3.82 20.09
N GLY A 53 14.88 5.02 20.31
CA GLY A 53 15.17 6.21 19.53
C GLY A 53 14.57 6.18 18.12
N ALA A 54 13.41 5.54 17.94
CA ALA A 54 12.70 5.43 16.66
C ALA A 54 12.45 6.78 15.98
N ASP A 55 12.24 7.84 16.77
CA ASP A 55 12.10 9.24 16.33
C ASP A 55 13.37 9.83 15.70
N ARG A 56 14.49 9.13 15.80
CA ARG A 56 15.82 9.55 15.33
C ARG A 56 16.51 8.53 14.43
N ILE A 57 15.81 7.48 14.01
CA ILE A 57 16.32 6.48 13.07
C ILE A 57 15.88 6.86 11.65
N TYR A 58 16.84 6.97 10.76
CA TYR A 58 16.65 7.39 9.38
C TYR A 58 17.22 6.37 8.41
N LEU A 59 16.61 6.31 7.23
CA LEU A 59 17.18 5.63 6.07
C LEU A 59 17.83 6.67 5.17
N ALA A 60 19.08 6.42 4.79
CA ALA A 60 19.77 7.17 3.75
C ALA A 60 19.61 6.44 2.42
N GLY A 61 18.84 6.99 1.53
CA GLY A 61 18.60 6.42 0.21
C GLY A 61 19.54 7.00 -0.85
N SER A 62 19.18 6.78 -2.11
CA SER A 62 19.86 7.38 -3.26
C SER A 62 18.87 8.15 -4.13
N SER A 63 19.38 9.18 -4.80
CA SER A 63 18.60 10.02 -5.73
C SER A 63 18.50 9.41 -7.14
N PHE A 64 18.69 8.12 -7.28
CA PHE A 64 18.63 7.49 -8.59
C PHE A 64 17.17 7.41 -9.04
N ARG A 65 16.81 8.27 -10.00
CA ARG A 65 15.46 8.39 -10.56
C ARG A 65 15.09 7.25 -11.51
N LEU A 66 15.45 6.02 -11.20
CA LEU A 66 14.96 4.86 -11.96
C LEU A 66 13.46 4.60 -11.75
N TYR A 67 12.87 5.22 -10.72
CA TYR A 67 11.50 4.95 -10.27
C TYR A 67 10.63 6.22 -10.17
N GLY A 68 10.83 7.21 -11.03
CA GLY A 68 10.13 8.48 -10.95
C GLY A 68 10.71 9.40 -9.86
N ASP A 69 9.90 10.30 -9.31
CA ASP A 69 10.31 11.19 -8.19
C ASP A 69 10.43 10.46 -6.84
N GLY A 70 10.45 9.12 -6.88
CA GLY A 70 10.47 8.25 -5.71
C GLY A 70 11.82 8.21 -4.99
N PHE A 71 11.72 8.03 -3.69
CA PHE A 71 12.83 7.76 -2.81
C PHE A 71 13.33 6.32 -3.05
N ASN A 72 14.57 6.16 -3.53
CA ASN A 72 15.18 4.83 -3.64
C ASN A 72 15.81 4.45 -2.31
N TYR A 73 15.37 3.35 -1.74
CA TYR A 73 15.83 2.83 -0.45
C TYR A 73 17.25 2.29 -0.48
N ASN A 74 17.73 1.89 -1.67
CA ASN A 74 19.05 1.30 -1.78
C ASN A 74 20.14 2.37 -1.87
N SER A 75 21.27 2.06 -1.26
CA SER A 75 22.48 2.86 -1.22
C SER A 75 23.72 2.01 -1.47
N SER A 76 24.87 2.66 -1.63
CA SER A 76 26.16 1.98 -1.67
C SER A 76 26.51 1.43 -0.28
N SER A 77 27.12 0.24 -0.23
CA SER A 77 27.66 -0.36 1.02
C SER A 77 28.73 0.52 1.70
N PHE A 78 29.40 1.42 0.95
CA PHE A 78 30.33 2.38 1.52
C PHE A 78 29.67 3.53 2.29
N LEU A 79 28.36 3.74 2.11
CA LEU A 79 27.67 4.88 2.73
C LEU A 79 27.64 4.77 4.26
N ALA A 80 27.45 3.57 4.80
CA ALA A 80 27.45 3.35 6.25
C ALA A 80 28.80 3.78 6.87
N ASP A 81 29.90 3.32 6.28
CA ASP A 81 31.25 3.69 6.69
C ASP A 81 31.53 5.18 6.57
N TYR A 82 31.04 5.80 5.49
CA TYR A 82 31.18 7.23 5.28
C TYR A 82 30.45 8.02 6.36
N LEU A 83 29.20 7.68 6.66
CA LEU A 83 28.40 8.34 7.70
C LEU A 83 29.04 8.20 9.08
N ALA A 84 29.53 7.00 9.43
CA ALA A 84 30.19 6.76 10.71
C ALA A 84 31.47 7.60 10.89
N LYS A 85 32.24 7.83 9.81
CA LYS A 85 33.53 8.52 9.87
C LYS A 85 33.44 10.03 9.71
N ASN A 86 32.47 10.53 8.92
CA ASN A 86 32.43 11.92 8.48
C ASN A 86 31.24 12.73 9.03
N CYS A 87 30.28 12.08 9.70
CA CYS A 87 29.10 12.74 10.24
C CYS A 87 29.02 12.60 11.76
N PRO A 88 29.55 13.59 12.51
CA PRO A 88 29.55 13.54 13.98
C PRO A 88 28.16 13.57 14.61
N GLU A 89 27.12 13.91 13.84
CA GLU A 89 25.72 13.86 14.25
C GLU A 89 25.17 12.44 14.33
N VAL A 90 25.85 11.47 13.70
CA VAL A 90 25.45 10.08 13.64
C VAL A 90 25.93 9.33 14.88
N GLU A 91 25.01 8.78 15.66
CA GLU A 91 25.28 8.00 16.86
C GLU A 91 25.62 6.54 16.52
N LYS A 92 24.83 5.92 15.66
CA LYS A 92 24.99 4.55 15.15
C LYS A 92 24.58 4.47 13.71
N VAL A 93 25.20 3.60 12.96
CA VAL A 93 24.85 3.30 11.57
C VAL A 93 24.96 1.80 11.30
N CYS A 94 24.10 1.26 10.48
CA CYS A 94 24.16 -0.12 10.03
C CYS A 94 23.79 -0.23 8.54
N CYS A 95 24.30 -1.29 7.92
CA CYS A 95 23.99 -1.67 6.56
C CYS A 95 23.19 -2.95 6.57
N ILE A 96 22.05 -2.95 5.89
CA ILE A 96 21.20 -4.13 5.74
C ILE A 96 20.92 -4.41 4.25
N TYR A 97 20.64 -5.66 3.92
CA TYR A 97 19.99 -6.02 2.67
C TYR A 97 18.69 -6.74 3.00
N TYR A 98 17.60 -6.08 2.73
CA TYR A 98 16.26 -6.61 2.95
C TYR A 98 15.66 -7.08 1.63
N ASP A 99 15.30 -8.35 1.59
CA ASP A 99 14.57 -8.92 0.46
C ASP A 99 13.06 -8.75 0.72
N TRP A 100 12.39 -8.02 -0.15
CA TRP A 100 10.96 -7.73 -0.02
C TRP A 100 10.07 -8.93 -0.30
N ASP A 101 10.63 -9.96 -0.94
CA ASP A 101 9.91 -11.18 -1.29
C ASP A 101 10.27 -12.30 -0.30
N GLU A 102 9.26 -13.08 0.09
CA GLU A 102 9.49 -14.25 0.90
C GLU A 102 10.30 -15.29 0.11
N LYS A 103 11.25 -15.91 0.78
CA LYS A 103 12.11 -16.95 0.18
C LYS A 103 11.76 -18.31 0.73
N LYS A 104 11.94 -19.32 -0.10
CA LYS A 104 11.73 -20.70 0.29
C LYS A 104 12.98 -21.30 0.90
N ILE A 105 12.80 -21.98 2.01
CA ILE A 105 13.82 -22.79 2.68
C ILE A 105 13.29 -24.19 2.89
N LYS A 106 14.19 -25.17 2.96
CA LYS A 106 13.87 -26.57 3.28
C LYS A 106 14.49 -26.97 4.60
N ASN A 107 13.68 -27.65 5.41
CA ASN A 107 14.12 -28.45 6.52
C ASN A 107 13.75 -29.91 6.22
N GLU A 108 14.75 -30.74 5.93
CA GLU A 108 14.55 -32.09 5.38
C GLU A 108 13.70 -32.03 4.09
N ASP A 109 12.52 -32.66 4.07
CA ASP A 109 11.60 -32.70 2.92
C ASP A 109 10.49 -31.62 2.98
N THR A 110 10.49 -30.75 3.99
CA THR A 110 9.42 -29.77 4.20
C THR A 110 9.87 -28.38 3.80
N GLU A 111 9.07 -27.70 2.96
CA GLU A 111 9.31 -26.34 2.50
C GLU A 111 8.61 -25.32 3.41
N PHE A 112 9.28 -24.20 3.66
CA PHE A 112 8.76 -23.06 4.42
C PHE A 112 9.08 -21.75 3.71
N SER A 113 8.12 -20.83 3.68
CA SER A 113 8.36 -19.44 3.27
C SER A 113 8.84 -18.62 4.46
N VAL A 114 9.90 -17.84 4.26
CA VAL A 114 10.53 -17.01 5.31
C VAL A 114 10.93 -15.65 4.75
N ARG A 115 10.89 -14.65 5.60
CA ARG A 115 11.48 -13.32 5.34
C ARG A 115 12.90 -13.29 5.86
N ARG A 116 13.84 -12.92 5.02
CA ARG A 116 15.24 -12.84 5.39
C ARG A 116 15.76 -11.40 5.37
N ILE A 117 16.68 -11.12 6.24
CA ILE A 117 17.43 -9.87 6.26
C ILE A 117 18.91 -10.18 6.44
N GLU A 118 19.75 -9.61 5.57
CA GLU A 118 21.20 -9.65 5.76
C GLU A 118 21.62 -8.41 6.54
N VAL A 119 22.41 -8.58 7.59
CA VAL A 119 22.74 -7.52 8.53
C VAL A 119 24.25 -7.49 8.83
N ASP A 120 24.76 -6.29 9.06
CA ASP A 120 26.09 -6.11 9.65
C ASP A 120 26.04 -6.24 11.19
N SER A 121 27.21 -6.30 11.83
CA SER A 121 27.30 -6.41 13.29
C SER A 121 26.71 -5.19 14.02
N SER A 122 26.65 -4.04 13.37
CA SER A 122 26.11 -2.79 13.93
C SER A 122 24.60 -2.84 14.09
N PHE A 123 23.90 -3.55 13.21
CA PHE A 123 22.45 -3.73 13.27
C PHE A 123 21.99 -4.30 14.61
N ILE A 124 22.68 -5.34 15.09
CA ILE A 124 22.36 -6.02 16.34
C ILE A 124 22.36 -5.03 17.52
N SER A 125 23.40 -4.19 17.58
CA SER A 125 23.54 -3.19 18.64
C SER A 125 22.61 -1.99 18.47
N MET A 126 22.26 -1.62 17.24
CA MET A 126 21.38 -0.50 16.93
C MET A 126 19.93 -0.80 17.28
N PHE A 127 19.47 -2.00 16.96
CA PHE A 127 18.10 -2.44 17.19
C PHE A 127 17.90 -3.30 18.44
N ASN A 128 18.92 -3.41 19.28
CA ASN A 128 18.90 -4.17 20.55
C ASN A 128 18.35 -5.60 20.38
N ILE A 129 18.83 -6.32 19.36
CA ILE A 129 18.41 -7.70 19.10
C ILE A 129 18.74 -8.57 20.30
N LYS A 130 17.72 -9.18 20.89
CA LYS A 130 17.85 -10.02 22.07
C LYS A 130 18.02 -11.47 21.67
N VAL A 131 19.17 -12.06 22.02
CA VAL A 131 19.41 -13.49 21.87
C VAL A 131 18.72 -14.24 23.01
N LEU A 132 17.99 -15.29 22.68
CA LEU A 132 17.31 -16.17 23.62
C LEU A 132 18.12 -17.45 23.91
N ASP A 133 18.78 -17.98 22.88
CA ASP A 133 19.61 -19.18 22.96
C ASP A 133 20.73 -19.15 21.90
N GLY A 134 21.86 -19.77 22.15
CA GLY A 134 22.99 -19.84 21.22
C GLY A 134 24.05 -18.77 21.40
N ASP A 135 24.64 -18.28 20.29
CA ASP A 135 25.73 -17.29 20.32
C ASP A 135 25.22 -15.90 20.71
N ASN A 136 25.55 -15.48 21.92
CA ASN A 136 25.13 -14.16 22.46
C ASN A 136 25.75 -12.96 21.75
N HIS A 137 26.82 -13.13 20.98
CA HIS A 137 27.48 -12.03 20.28
C HIS A 137 26.96 -11.82 18.87
N LEU A 138 26.22 -12.80 18.34
CA LEU A 138 25.67 -12.79 16.97
C LEU A 138 26.68 -12.34 15.91
N GLN A 139 27.93 -12.81 16.02
CA GLN A 139 28.95 -12.60 15.00
C GLN A 139 28.79 -13.68 13.92
N LEU A 140 27.76 -13.54 13.10
CA LEU A 140 27.43 -14.51 12.07
C LEU A 140 28.54 -14.62 11.03
N LYS A 141 29.02 -15.82 10.76
CA LYS A 141 29.88 -16.12 9.61
C LYS A 141 29.03 -16.40 8.38
N LYS A 142 29.69 -16.51 7.22
CA LYS A 142 29.01 -16.65 5.92
C LYS A 142 27.97 -17.78 5.89
N ASP A 143 28.26 -18.90 6.57
CA ASP A 143 27.41 -20.10 6.58
C ASP A 143 26.58 -20.24 7.87
N GLU A 144 26.53 -19.19 8.70
CA GLU A 144 25.82 -19.16 9.97
C GLU A 144 24.59 -18.24 9.86
N ILE A 145 23.52 -18.63 10.53
CA ILE A 145 22.27 -17.85 10.58
C ILE A 145 21.71 -17.81 12.00
N ALA A 146 20.92 -16.76 12.29
CA ALA A 146 20.05 -16.75 13.46
C ALA A 146 18.59 -16.73 13.02
N ILE A 147 17.73 -17.40 13.77
CA ILE A 147 16.30 -17.48 13.47
C ILE A 147 15.49 -16.90 14.62
N THR A 148 14.29 -16.38 14.32
CA THR A 148 13.39 -15.90 15.37
C THR A 148 12.77 -17.06 16.15
N GLU A 149 12.35 -16.81 17.40
CA GLU A 149 11.66 -17.81 18.24
C GLU A 149 10.41 -18.37 17.56
N ASN A 150 9.63 -17.51 16.88
CA ASN A 150 8.42 -17.91 16.14
C ASN A 150 8.76 -18.85 14.98
N THR A 151 9.85 -18.59 14.28
CA THR A 151 10.32 -19.42 13.17
C THR A 151 10.90 -20.73 13.68
N ALA A 152 11.63 -20.70 14.80
CA ALA A 152 12.11 -21.90 15.47
C ALA A 152 10.96 -22.84 15.85
N GLU A 153 9.89 -22.32 16.47
CA GLU A 153 8.71 -23.10 16.84
C GLU A 153 7.96 -23.62 15.61
N ARG A 154 7.84 -22.82 14.56
CA ARG A 154 7.14 -23.19 13.31
C ARG A 154 7.84 -24.32 12.55
N ILE A 155 9.18 -24.33 12.51
CA ILE A 155 9.97 -25.30 11.72
C ILE A 155 10.32 -26.54 12.56
N PHE A 156 10.73 -26.36 13.80
CA PHE A 156 11.29 -27.43 14.64
C PHE A 156 10.39 -27.84 15.82
N GLY A 157 9.28 -27.11 16.03
CA GLY A 157 8.36 -27.39 17.13
C GLY A 157 9.05 -27.18 18.50
N LYS A 158 9.18 -28.27 19.27
CA LYS A 158 9.83 -28.25 20.62
C LYS A 158 11.30 -28.65 20.60
N GLU A 159 11.83 -29.01 19.46
CA GLU A 159 13.24 -29.42 19.36
C GLU A 159 14.14 -28.18 19.26
N SER A 160 15.36 -28.28 19.87
CA SER A 160 16.34 -27.21 19.71
C SER A 160 16.83 -27.14 18.27
N PRO A 161 16.75 -25.97 17.62
CA PRO A 161 17.24 -25.77 16.25
C PRO A 161 18.77 -25.52 16.21
N ILE A 162 19.41 -25.21 17.33
CA ILE A 162 20.84 -24.86 17.35
C ILE A 162 21.70 -26.01 16.83
N GLY A 163 22.58 -25.70 15.88
CA GLY A 163 23.43 -26.64 15.17
C GLY A 163 22.76 -27.43 14.05
N LYS A 164 21.43 -27.27 13.84
CA LYS A 164 20.75 -27.82 12.66
C LYS A 164 20.97 -26.95 11.45
N HIS A 165 20.70 -27.52 10.27
CA HIS A 165 20.92 -26.87 8.99
C HIS A 165 19.60 -26.57 8.28
N LEU A 166 19.55 -25.47 7.55
CA LEU A 166 18.47 -25.11 6.63
C LEU A 166 19.03 -24.93 5.23
N ILE A 167 18.34 -25.44 4.22
CA ILE A 167 18.74 -25.34 2.82
C ILE A 167 17.94 -24.20 2.18
N PHE A 168 18.64 -23.24 1.60
CA PHE A 168 18.04 -22.15 0.82
C PHE A 168 17.87 -22.59 -0.62
N GLU A 169 16.62 -22.67 -1.10
CA GLU A 169 16.33 -23.20 -2.45
C GLU A 169 16.96 -22.38 -3.59
N GLU A 170 17.11 -21.07 -3.38
CA GLU A 170 17.59 -20.12 -4.39
C GLU A 170 18.99 -20.48 -4.94
N ASN A 171 19.86 -20.97 -4.09
CA ASN A 171 21.25 -21.30 -4.43
C ASN A 171 21.69 -22.68 -3.95
N ASN A 172 20.78 -23.44 -3.36
CA ASN A 172 21.02 -24.74 -2.73
C ASN A 172 22.13 -24.68 -1.65
N GLU A 173 22.26 -23.50 -0.97
CA GLU A 173 23.22 -23.32 0.11
C GLU A 173 22.65 -23.83 1.43
N GLU A 174 23.45 -24.62 2.13
CA GLU A 174 23.17 -25.10 3.47
C GLU A 174 23.75 -24.14 4.51
N LYS A 175 22.94 -23.68 5.47
CA LYS A 175 23.36 -22.75 6.52
C LYS A 175 23.01 -23.28 7.90
N THR A 176 23.93 -23.09 8.86
CA THR A 176 23.83 -23.60 10.23
C THR A 176 23.17 -22.58 11.14
N ILE A 177 22.20 -23.01 11.93
CA ILE A 177 21.55 -22.18 12.94
C ILE A 177 22.44 -22.09 14.17
N VAL A 178 22.93 -20.90 14.52
CA VAL A 178 23.82 -20.64 15.65
C VAL A 178 23.14 -19.88 16.80
N ALA A 179 22.02 -19.23 16.56
CA ALA A 179 21.31 -18.49 17.59
C ALA A 179 19.80 -18.44 17.32
N ILE A 180 19.04 -18.33 18.43
CA ILE A 180 17.63 -17.98 18.42
C ILE A 180 17.49 -16.56 18.97
N VAL A 181 16.83 -15.69 18.20
CA VAL A 181 16.59 -14.31 18.59
C VAL A 181 15.11 -14.09 18.91
N LYS A 182 14.83 -13.14 19.78
CA LYS A 182 13.46 -12.75 20.09
C LYS A 182 12.83 -12.08 18.87
N SER A 183 11.63 -12.51 18.50
CA SER A 183 10.82 -11.82 17.49
C SER A 183 10.50 -10.41 17.97
N TRP A 184 10.43 -9.44 17.07
CA TRP A 184 10.00 -8.08 17.42
C TRP A 184 8.57 -8.07 17.95
N GLU A 185 8.32 -7.26 18.99
CA GLU A 185 7.02 -7.17 19.64
C GLU A 185 6.05 -6.26 18.87
N GLY A 186 6.55 -5.43 17.96
CA GLY A 186 5.79 -4.52 17.13
C GLY A 186 5.90 -4.83 15.65
N HIS A 187 5.15 -4.09 14.85
CA HIS A 187 5.19 -4.20 13.40
C HIS A 187 6.28 -3.30 12.82
N SER A 188 7.06 -3.85 11.92
CA SER A 188 8.19 -3.18 11.27
C SER A 188 8.17 -3.39 9.76
N LEU A 189 8.67 -2.38 9.03
CA LEU A 189 8.89 -2.48 7.59
C LEU A 189 9.92 -3.56 7.25
N PHE A 190 10.93 -3.73 8.10
CA PHE A 190 12.00 -4.71 7.96
C PHE A 190 11.79 -5.96 8.82
N SER A 191 10.56 -6.46 8.90
CA SER A 191 10.26 -7.69 9.64
C SER A 191 11.02 -8.88 9.05
N PHE A 192 11.52 -9.77 9.92
CA PHE A 192 12.34 -10.91 9.50
C PHE A 192 12.01 -12.18 10.29
N ASP A 193 12.24 -13.31 9.65
CA ASP A 193 12.25 -14.66 10.23
C ASP A 193 13.69 -15.14 10.47
N ILE A 194 14.60 -14.73 9.57
CA ILE A 194 16.01 -15.19 9.55
C ILE A 194 16.95 -13.99 9.40
N LEU A 195 18.00 -13.95 10.24
CA LEU A 195 19.12 -13.04 10.12
C LEU A 195 20.29 -13.75 9.44
N LEU A 196 20.84 -13.12 8.39
CA LEU A 196 22.05 -13.56 7.70
C LEU A 196 23.15 -12.49 7.82
N PRO A 197 24.43 -12.85 7.70
CA PRO A 197 25.49 -11.86 7.63
C PRO A 197 25.46 -11.12 6.30
N PHE A 198 25.51 -9.79 6.35
CA PHE A 198 25.66 -8.96 5.15
C PHE A 198 27.08 -9.04 4.62
N TYR A 199 27.22 -9.38 3.34
CA TYR A 199 28.49 -9.42 2.66
C TYR A 199 28.40 -8.82 1.25
N ASP A 200 29.18 -7.79 0.99
CA ASP A 200 29.34 -7.22 -0.34
C ASP A 200 30.69 -7.63 -0.94
N ALA A 201 30.67 -8.53 -1.90
CA ALA A 201 31.86 -9.05 -2.56
C ALA A 201 32.59 -8.00 -3.44
N SER A 202 31.89 -6.95 -3.86
CA SER A 202 32.42 -5.94 -4.78
C SER A 202 31.87 -4.57 -4.45
N PRO A 203 32.26 -3.99 -3.30
CA PRO A 203 31.75 -2.71 -2.88
C PRO A 203 32.16 -1.61 -3.87
N ASN A 204 31.18 -0.78 -4.28
CA ASN A 204 31.38 0.30 -5.22
C ASN A 204 30.35 1.38 -4.96
N TRP A 205 30.72 2.67 -5.10
CA TRP A 205 29.81 3.80 -4.91
C TRP A 205 28.67 3.83 -5.95
N GLY A 206 28.91 3.34 -7.15
CA GLY A 206 27.89 3.26 -8.20
C GLY A 206 26.91 2.09 -8.05
N ARG A 207 27.16 1.14 -7.13
CA ARG A 207 26.32 -0.01 -6.91
C ARG A 207 25.47 0.15 -5.67
N GLN A 208 24.18 0.21 -5.86
CA GLN A 208 23.20 0.34 -4.81
C GLN A 208 22.71 -1.05 -4.39
N ARG A 209 23.32 -1.63 -3.37
CA ARG A 209 23.07 -3.00 -2.94
C ARG A 209 22.39 -3.13 -1.59
N CYS A 210 22.47 -2.15 -0.74
CA CYS A 210 21.98 -2.24 0.63
C CYS A 210 21.17 -1.01 1.04
N GLN A 211 20.43 -1.15 2.11
CA GLN A 211 19.76 -0.05 2.81
C GLN A 211 20.66 0.40 3.97
N THR A 212 20.98 1.70 4.02
CA THR A 212 21.77 2.27 5.11
C THR A 212 20.86 2.94 6.12
N LEU A 213 20.73 2.34 7.29
CA LEU A 213 19.99 2.90 8.42
C LEU A 213 20.96 3.56 9.40
N PHE A 214 20.59 4.73 9.93
CA PHE A 214 21.42 5.42 10.92
C PHE A 214 20.56 6.11 11.97
N ARG A 215 21.07 6.18 13.20
CA ARG A 215 20.47 6.90 14.32
C ARG A 215 21.30 8.14 14.62
N THR A 216 20.64 9.28 14.83
CA THR A 216 21.30 10.54 15.16
C THR A 216 21.30 10.78 16.67
N TYR A 217 22.23 11.64 17.13
CA TYR A 217 22.13 12.22 18.46
C TYR A 217 20.88 13.10 18.59
N PRO A 218 20.35 13.30 19.80
CA PRO A 218 19.21 14.21 20.04
C PRO A 218 19.47 15.62 19.50
N ASN A 219 18.43 16.27 18.95
CA ASN A 219 18.46 17.64 18.44
C ASN A 219 19.36 17.86 17.19
N CYS A 220 19.57 16.86 16.38
CA CYS A 220 20.27 17.00 15.11
C CYS A 220 19.46 17.82 14.10
N ASP A 221 20.12 18.76 13.40
CA ASP A 221 19.51 19.44 12.25
C ASP A 221 19.62 18.56 10.99
N MET A 222 18.55 17.78 10.75
CA MET A 222 18.48 16.87 9.63
C MET A 222 18.52 17.57 8.27
N LYS A 223 18.03 18.81 8.16
CA LYS A 223 18.09 19.56 6.90
C LYS A 223 19.51 19.96 6.56
N ALA A 224 20.27 20.44 7.54
CA ALA A 224 21.67 20.79 7.36
C ALA A 224 22.51 19.55 7.02
N LEU A 225 22.27 18.41 7.68
CA LEU A 225 22.92 17.15 7.37
C LEU A 225 22.61 16.68 5.93
N GLN A 226 21.35 16.68 5.54
CA GLN A 226 20.93 16.30 4.19
C GLN A 226 21.52 17.20 3.11
N GLN A 227 21.53 18.52 3.32
CA GLN A 227 22.13 19.45 2.40
C GLN A 227 23.62 19.19 2.24
N ARG A 228 24.35 19.01 3.34
CA ARG A 228 25.80 18.71 3.32
C ARG A 228 26.10 17.40 2.57
N LEU A 229 25.30 16.36 2.76
CA LEU A 229 25.45 15.10 2.03
C LEU A 229 25.14 15.23 0.54
N SER A 230 24.18 16.09 0.18
CA SER A 230 23.81 16.34 -1.22
C SER A 230 24.87 17.12 -2.00
N GLU A 231 25.65 17.96 -1.33
CA GLU A 231 26.70 18.79 -1.92
C GLU A 231 28.04 18.03 -2.08
N HIS A 232 28.18 16.86 -1.43
CA HIS A 232 29.40 16.08 -1.47
C HIS A 232 29.36 14.98 -2.55
N GLU A 233 30.46 14.92 -3.30
CA GLU A 233 30.72 13.87 -4.28
C GLU A 233 31.98 13.08 -3.88
N VAL A 234 31.93 11.77 -4.09
CA VAL A 234 33.09 10.89 -3.90
C VAL A 234 33.61 10.48 -5.26
N GLN A 235 34.91 10.53 -5.45
CA GLN A 235 35.57 10.09 -6.66
C GLN A 235 36.08 8.65 -6.50
N GLN A 236 35.62 7.75 -7.36
CA GLN A 236 36.10 6.37 -7.44
C GLN A 236 36.34 5.99 -8.91
N GLU A 237 37.50 5.45 -9.23
CA GLU A 237 37.85 4.97 -10.58
C GLU A 237 37.63 6.00 -11.72
N GLY A 238 37.86 7.30 -11.41
CA GLY A 238 37.66 8.40 -12.36
C GLY A 238 36.21 8.88 -12.51
N HIS A 239 35.28 8.24 -11.86
CA HIS A 239 33.87 8.66 -11.81
C HIS A 239 33.55 9.40 -10.51
N LYS A 240 32.64 10.38 -10.61
CA LYS A 240 32.11 11.12 -9.46
C LYS A 240 30.74 10.58 -9.09
N TYR A 241 30.56 10.22 -7.85
CA TYR A 241 29.31 9.71 -7.30
C TYR A 241 28.78 10.67 -6.23
N PRO A 242 27.54 11.14 -6.34
CA PRO A 242 26.92 11.88 -5.24
C PRO A 242 26.78 10.93 -4.04
N ILE A 243 27.06 11.47 -2.87
CA ILE A 243 26.82 10.72 -1.65
C ILE A 243 25.32 10.54 -1.42
N SER A 244 24.66 10.30 -0.67
CA SER A 244 23.22 10.19 -0.57
C SER A 244 22.54 11.53 -0.42
N THR A 245 21.39 11.66 -1.01
CA THR A 245 20.62 12.89 -0.89
C THR A 245 19.27 12.72 -0.19
N PRO A 246 18.46 11.73 -0.48
CA PRO A 246 17.19 11.58 0.23
C PRO A 246 17.42 10.84 1.56
N ILE A 247 16.92 11.47 2.64
CA ILE A 247 16.90 10.88 3.98
C ILE A 247 15.44 10.86 4.42
N ALA A 248 14.96 9.71 4.88
CA ALA A 248 13.60 9.57 5.41
C ALA A 248 13.61 8.93 6.79
N LEU A 249 12.72 9.39 7.67
CA LEU A 249 12.53 8.81 8.99
C LEU A 249 11.95 7.39 8.86
N LEU A 250 12.45 6.44 9.64
CA LEU A 250 12.08 5.03 9.58
C LEU A 250 10.56 4.82 9.63
N SER A 251 9.88 5.46 10.56
CA SER A 251 8.42 5.36 10.71
C SER A 251 7.60 5.92 9.53
N THR A 252 8.22 6.70 8.63
CA THR A 252 7.55 7.25 7.45
C THR A 252 7.82 6.47 6.17
N LEU A 253 8.74 5.50 6.21
CA LEU A 253 9.18 4.77 5.02
C LEU A 253 8.03 4.04 4.33
N ARG A 254 7.11 3.43 5.09
CA ARG A 254 5.96 2.73 4.53
C ARG A 254 5.10 3.61 3.62
N SER A 255 4.97 4.90 3.93
CA SER A 255 4.21 5.86 3.10
C SER A 255 4.96 6.43 1.91
N THR A 256 6.26 6.18 1.82
CA THR A 256 7.14 6.65 0.73
C THR A 256 7.77 5.50 -0.05
N HIS A 257 7.34 4.27 0.23
CA HIS A 257 7.91 3.07 -0.37
C HIS A 257 7.72 3.07 -1.90
N PRO A 258 8.77 2.74 -2.70
CA PRO A 258 8.69 2.72 -4.16
C PRO A 258 7.78 1.62 -4.70
N ARG A 259 7.65 0.49 -3.99
CA ARG A 259 6.73 -0.59 -4.37
C ARG A 259 5.32 -0.24 -3.92
N GLU A 260 4.36 -0.25 -4.84
CA GLU A 260 2.97 0.12 -4.56
C GLU A 260 2.23 -0.89 -3.67
N ASP A 261 2.60 -2.16 -3.73
CA ASP A 261 2.06 -3.23 -2.88
C ASP A 261 2.46 -3.10 -1.41
N VAL A 262 3.52 -2.35 -1.11
CA VAL A 262 3.99 -2.05 0.24
C VAL A 262 3.59 -0.64 0.69
N ASN A 263 3.42 0.28 -0.27
CA ASN A 263 3.17 1.70 0.00
C ASN A 263 1.74 1.93 0.49
N VAL A 264 1.60 2.45 1.69
CA VAL A 264 0.31 2.93 2.22
C VAL A 264 0.29 4.46 2.18
N LYS A 265 -0.45 5.01 1.23
CA LYS A 265 -0.55 6.47 1.06
C LYS A 265 -1.27 7.10 2.26
N LEU A 266 -0.58 7.96 3.00
CA LEU A 266 -1.14 8.68 4.16
C LEU A 266 -2.44 9.45 3.82
N ASP A 267 -2.58 9.91 2.59
CA ASP A 267 -3.79 10.59 2.14
C ASP A 267 -5.01 9.66 2.07
N HIS A 268 -4.82 8.38 1.74
CA HIS A 268 -5.90 7.38 1.82
C HIS A 268 -6.35 7.15 3.26
N ILE A 269 -5.39 7.08 4.21
CA ILE A 269 -5.70 6.95 5.64
C ILE A 269 -6.46 8.16 6.14
N ARG A 270 -6.01 9.37 5.79
CA ARG A 270 -6.68 10.64 6.14
C ARG A 270 -8.08 10.72 5.54
N LEU A 271 -8.24 10.35 4.27
CA LEU A 271 -9.54 10.31 3.60
C LEU A 271 -10.49 9.33 4.29
N PHE A 272 -10.01 8.13 4.60
CA PHE A 272 -10.80 7.10 5.29
C PHE A 272 -11.22 7.56 6.70
N ALA A 273 -10.30 8.23 7.44
CA ALA A 273 -10.59 8.85 8.73
C ALA A 273 -11.68 9.93 8.63
N CYS A 274 -11.59 10.81 7.62
CA CYS A 274 -12.60 11.84 7.37
C CYS A 274 -13.98 11.23 7.04
N ILE A 275 -14.02 10.24 6.16
CA ILE A 275 -15.24 9.51 5.79
C ILE A 275 -15.88 8.88 7.01
N SER A 276 -15.10 8.18 7.83
CA SER A 276 -15.57 7.52 9.04
C SER A 276 -16.09 8.51 10.06
N GLY A 277 -15.40 9.66 10.23
CA GLY A 277 -15.86 10.77 11.04
C GLY A 277 -17.21 11.33 10.59
N LEU A 278 -17.39 11.50 9.27
CA LEU A 278 -18.67 11.95 8.70
C LEU A 278 -19.79 10.94 8.91
N VAL A 279 -19.51 9.64 8.71
CA VAL A 279 -20.51 8.56 8.91
C VAL A 279 -20.97 8.52 10.37
N ILE A 280 -20.07 8.60 11.35
CA ILE A 280 -20.45 8.59 12.76
C ILE A 280 -21.21 9.85 13.16
N ILE A 281 -20.82 11.02 12.66
CA ILE A 281 -21.55 12.28 12.90
C ILE A 281 -22.97 12.18 12.33
N CYS A 282 -23.14 11.65 11.12
CA CYS A 282 -24.45 11.40 10.53
C CYS A 282 -25.30 10.45 11.39
N GLY A 283 -24.72 9.35 11.89
CA GLY A 283 -25.40 8.41 12.75
C GLY A 283 -25.88 9.05 14.07
N ILE A 284 -25.00 9.82 14.72
CA ILE A 284 -25.32 10.56 15.95
C ILE A 284 -26.41 11.62 15.68
N CYS A 285 -26.27 12.42 14.64
CA CYS A 285 -27.25 13.44 14.27
C CYS A 285 -28.62 12.83 13.96
N ASN A 286 -28.66 11.72 13.23
CA ASN A 286 -29.89 10.98 12.95
C ASN A 286 -30.57 10.53 14.26
N TYR A 287 -29.80 9.92 15.17
CA TYR A 287 -30.32 9.52 16.48
C TYR A 287 -30.83 10.71 17.31
N LEU A 288 -30.07 11.81 17.40
CA LEU A 288 -30.45 13.00 18.16
C LEU A 288 -31.71 13.64 17.60
N THR A 289 -31.86 13.68 16.30
CA THR A 289 -33.06 14.17 15.60
C THR A 289 -34.29 13.32 15.97
N MET A 290 -34.14 12.00 15.96
CA MET A 290 -35.19 11.08 16.39
C MET A 290 -35.51 11.22 17.90
N LEU A 291 -34.48 11.39 18.74
CA LEU A 291 -34.65 11.62 20.18
C LEU A 291 -35.48 12.88 20.44
N VAL A 292 -35.15 14.00 19.80
CA VAL A 292 -35.90 15.26 19.90
C VAL A 292 -37.37 15.06 19.49
N THR A 293 -37.59 14.35 18.40
CA THR A 293 -38.94 14.04 17.90
C THR A 293 -39.72 13.18 18.90
N ARG A 294 -39.11 12.14 19.48
CA ARG A 294 -39.72 11.30 20.54
C ARG A 294 -40.06 12.10 21.78
N ILE A 295 -39.18 12.99 22.24
CA ILE A 295 -39.46 13.87 23.38
C ILE A 295 -40.68 14.77 23.10
N ARG A 296 -40.81 15.31 21.88
CA ARG A 296 -41.95 16.11 21.45
C ARG A 296 -43.25 15.31 21.42
N MET A 297 -43.26 14.13 20.88
CA MET A 297 -44.42 13.25 20.81
C MET A 297 -44.92 12.84 22.22
N ARG A 298 -44.00 12.69 23.17
CA ARG A 298 -44.26 12.27 24.54
C ARG A 298 -44.45 13.45 25.53
N ARG A 299 -44.56 14.68 25.03
CA ARG A 299 -44.68 15.87 25.88
C ARG A 299 -45.77 15.76 26.96
N ARG A 300 -46.97 15.24 26.58
CA ARG A 300 -48.09 15.07 27.53
C ARG A 300 -47.74 14.05 28.63
N GLU A 301 -47.16 12.92 28.27
CA GLU A 301 -46.71 11.91 29.24
C GLU A 301 -45.65 12.46 30.18
N LEU A 302 -44.63 13.16 29.66
CA LEU A 302 -43.56 13.75 30.44
C LEU A 302 -44.08 14.86 31.38
N ALA A 303 -45.04 15.67 30.91
CA ALA A 303 -45.70 16.70 31.71
C ALA A 303 -46.53 16.09 32.84
N LEU A 304 -47.33 15.05 32.58
CA LEU A 304 -48.10 14.34 33.61
C LEU A 304 -47.19 13.72 34.68
N ARG A 305 -46.07 13.11 34.28
CA ARG A 305 -45.08 12.59 35.24
C ARG A 305 -44.51 13.69 36.13
N LYS A 306 -44.30 14.88 35.59
CA LYS A 306 -43.82 16.02 36.36
C LYS A 306 -44.85 16.55 37.35
N VAL A 307 -46.11 16.66 36.90
CA VAL A 307 -47.22 17.04 37.79
C VAL A 307 -47.37 16.02 38.94
N ASN A 308 -47.14 14.73 38.65
CA ASN A 308 -47.16 13.67 39.66
C ASN A 308 -45.85 13.56 40.48
N GLY A 309 -45.01 14.62 40.51
CA GLY A 309 -43.86 14.73 41.40
C GLY A 309 -42.53 14.18 40.87
N SER A 310 -42.44 13.79 39.60
CA SER A 310 -41.15 13.39 39.02
C SER A 310 -40.18 14.57 38.94
N SER A 311 -38.98 14.40 39.50
CA SER A 311 -37.91 15.41 39.40
C SER A 311 -37.35 15.52 37.96
N ASN A 312 -36.75 16.67 37.63
CA ASN A 312 -36.06 16.85 36.34
C ASN A 312 -34.94 15.82 36.16
N ARG A 313 -34.26 15.42 37.26
CA ARG A 313 -33.23 14.35 37.22
C ARG A 313 -33.86 13.00 36.90
N GLY A 314 -35.03 12.66 37.44
CA GLY A 314 -35.73 11.40 37.13
C GLY A 314 -36.14 11.28 35.64
N LEU A 315 -36.60 12.39 35.03
CA LEU A 315 -36.93 12.43 33.61
C LEU A 315 -35.65 12.32 32.72
N LEU A 316 -34.59 13.00 33.13
CA LEU A 316 -33.28 12.89 32.44
C LEU A 316 -32.76 11.45 32.50
N THR A 317 -32.76 10.82 33.67
CA THR A 317 -32.32 9.44 33.86
C THR A 317 -33.12 8.47 32.98
N LEU A 318 -34.44 8.65 32.87
CA LEU A 318 -35.29 7.82 32.02
C LEU A 318 -34.88 7.91 30.54
N LEU A 319 -34.66 9.13 30.03
CA LEU A 319 -34.27 9.35 28.64
C LEU A 319 -32.84 8.84 28.35
N LEU A 320 -31.92 9.06 29.30
CA LEU A 320 -30.56 8.55 29.23
C LEU A 320 -30.52 7.01 29.28
N THR A 321 -31.38 6.37 30.10
CA THR A 321 -31.45 4.89 30.12
C THR A 321 -31.92 4.33 28.78
N GLU A 322 -32.88 5.02 28.13
CA GLU A 322 -33.33 4.62 26.77
C GLU A 322 -32.21 4.77 25.75
N LEU A 323 -31.45 5.86 25.81
CA LEU A 323 -30.25 6.08 24.97
C LEU A 323 -29.19 5.03 25.20
N VAL A 324 -28.78 4.81 26.44
CA VAL A 324 -27.72 3.84 26.79
C VAL A 324 -28.11 2.43 26.33
N LEU A 325 -29.36 2.01 26.52
CA LEU A 325 -29.81 0.70 26.05
C LEU A 325 -29.71 0.58 24.51
N LEU A 326 -30.09 1.63 23.78
CA LEU A 326 -29.99 1.67 22.34
C LEU A 326 -28.52 1.65 21.88
N LEU A 327 -27.64 2.42 22.52
CA LEU A 327 -26.21 2.43 22.23
C LEU A 327 -25.56 1.07 22.49
N LEU A 328 -25.91 0.38 23.58
CA LEU A 328 -25.43 -0.98 23.88
C LEU A 328 -25.86 -1.98 22.82
N LEU A 329 -27.13 -1.91 22.36
CA LEU A 329 -27.61 -2.75 21.27
C LEU A 329 -26.85 -2.45 19.95
N SER A 330 -26.65 -1.17 19.64
CA SER A 330 -25.88 -0.74 18.47
C SER A 330 -24.42 -1.19 18.54
N SER A 331 -23.80 -1.10 19.72
CA SER A 331 -22.43 -1.59 19.94
C SER A 331 -22.33 -3.11 19.75
N GLY A 332 -23.30 -3.87 20.25
CA GLY A 332 -23.36 -5.32 20.04
C GLY A 332 -23.46 -5.70 18.55
N VAL A 333 -24.35 -5.02 17.81
CA VAL A 333 -24.47 -5.22 16.35
C VAL A 333 -23.17 -4.75 15.65
N GLY A 334 -22.57 -3.64 16.08
CA GLY A 334 -21.31 -3.14 15.55
C GLY A 334 -20.16 -4.11 15.73
N LEU A 335 -20.04 -4.76 16.89
CA LEU A 335 -19.03 -5.80 17.14
C LEU A 335 -19.21 -7.01 16.20
N VAL A 336 -20.45 -7.44 15.96
CA VAL A 336 -20.74 -8.52 14.99
C VAL A 336 -20.34 -8.10 13.58
N LEU A 337 -20.62 -6.86 13.17
CA LEU A 337 -20.21 -6.36 11.86
C LEU A 337 -18.68 -6.28 11.74
N ILE A 338 -17.98 -5.85 12.79
CA ILE A 338 -16.51 -5.82 12.81
C ILE A 338 -15.95 -7.23 12.60
N GLU A 339 -16.47 -8.23 13.33
CA GLU A 339 -16.03 -9.63 13.19
C GLU A 339 -16.17 -10.14 11.76
N LEU A 340 -17.28 -9.84 11.10
CA LEU A 340 -17.54 -10.25 9.72
C LEU A 340 -16.62 -9.54 8.70
N ILE A 341 -16.29 -8.28 8.94
CA ILE A 341 -15.53 -7.44 8.01
C ILE A 341 -14.02 -7.54 8.26
N LEU A 342 -13.60 -7.84 9.49
CA LEU A 342 -12.20 -7.81 9.92
C LEU A 342 -11.23 -8.60 9.03
N PRO A 343 -11.52 -9.84 8.58
CA PRO A 343 -10.59 -10.58 7.71
C PRO A 343 -10.34 -9.87 6.38
N THR A 344 -11.41 -9.38 5.74
CA THR A 344 -11.31 -8.63 4.48
C THR A 344 -10.61 -7.29 4.70
N PHE A 345 -10.92 -6.60 5.80
CA PHE A 345 -10.29 -5.33 6.16
C PHE A 345 -8.79 -5.49 6.38
N LYS A 346 -8.34 -6.50 7.14
CA LYS A 346 -6.91 -6.79 7.37
C LYS A 346 -6.17 -7.00 6.04
N ARG A 347 -6.76 -7.78 5.13
CA ARG A 347 -6.17 -8.01 3.80
C ARG A 347 -6.03 -6.73 2.98
N LEU A 348 -7.07 -5.90 2.96
CA LEU A 348 -7.05 -4.63 2.20
C LEU A 348 -6.16 -3.55 2.81
N SER A 349 -6.09 -3.51 4.15
CA SER A 349 -5.26 -2.53 4.89
C SER A 349 -3.83 -3.03 5.13
N GLN A 350 -3.48 -4.23 4.69
CA GLN A 350 -2.17 -4.87 4.87
C GLN A 350 -1.74 -4.93 6.36
N ILE A 351 -2.69 -5.17 7.27
CA ILE A 351 -2.42 -5.27 8.70
C ILE A 351 -2.10 -6.71 9.06
N ASP A 352 -0.89 -6.96 9.59
CA ASP A 352 -0.38 -8.29 9.93
C ASP A 352 -0.28 -8.53 11.46
N GLU A 353 -1.13 -7.88 12.26
CA GLU A 353 -1.19 -8.13 13.70
C GLU A 353 -2.17 -9.26 14.07
N SER A 354 -1.95 -9.90 15.25
CA SER A 354 -2.84 -10.92 15.77
C SER A 354 -4.23 -10.37 16.10
N THR A 355 -5.27 -11.16 15.83
CA THR A 355 -6.68 -10.73 15.99
C THR A 355 -7.05 -10.42 17.45
N SER A 356 -6.40 -11.06 18.42
CA SER A 356 -6.72 -10.89 19.85
C SER A 356 -6.45 -9.47 20.38
N PHE A 357 -5.44 -8.81 19.86
CA PHE A 357 -5.09 -7.44 20.24
C PHE A 357 -6.15 -6.43 19.77
N PHE A 358 -6.69 -6.64 18.57
CA PHE A 358 -7.73 -5.77 17.99
C PHE A 358 -9.01 -5.69 18.82
N TYR A 359 -9.44 -6.78 19.46
CA TYR A 359 -10.70 -6.77 20.21
C TYR A 359 -10.68 -5.83 21.39
N ILE A 360 -9.55 -5.75 22.11
CA ILE A 360 -9.42 -4.85 23.28
C ILE A 360 -9.50 -3.39 22.80
N GLU A 361 -8.82 -3.06 21.71
CA GLU A 361 -8.81 -1.70 21.18
C GLU A 361 -10.17 -1.28 20.62
N VAL A 362 -10.78 -2.14 19.79
CA VAL A 362 -12.13 -1.93 19.28
C VAL A 362 -13.10 -1.67 20.43
N PHE A 363 -13.02 -2.45 21.50
CA PHE A 363 -13.87 -2.25 22.67
C PHE A 363 -13.64 -0.88 23.32
N VAL A 364 -12.38 -0.47 23.48
CA VAL A 364 -12.03 0.85 24.04
C VAL A 364 -12.54 1.97 23.13
N TYR A 365 -12.38 1.87 21.80
CA TYR A 365 -12.87 2.87 20.85
C TYR A 365 -14.39 2.99 20.87
N ILE A 366 -15.12 1.87 20.85
CA ILE A 366 -16.58 1.87 20.94
C ILE A 366 -17.04 2.44 22.29
N LEU A 367 -16.41 2.07 23.39
CA LEU A 367 -16.74 2.56 24.72
C LEU A 367 -16.54 4.09 24.83
N SER A 368 -15.42 4.60 24.29
CA SER A 368 -15.13 6.03 24.26
C SER A 368 -16.17 6.80 23.45
N LEU A 369 -16.56 6.28 22.30
CA LEU A 369 -17.56 6.88 21.43
C LEU A 369 -18.96 6.87 22.06
N VAL A 370 -19.32 5.79 22.74
CA VAL A 370 -20.56 5.69 23.54
C VAL A 370 -20.54 6.75 24.65
N ALA A 371 -19.44 6.90 25.39
CA ALA A 371 -19.31 7.89 26.46
C ALA A 371 -19.48 9.33 25.92
N VAL A 372 -18.83 9.66 24.82
CA VAL A 372 -18.95 10.96 24.13
C VAL A 372 -20.39 11.21 23.69
N THR A 373 -21.03 10.21 23.07
CA THR A 373 -22.43 10.31 22.62
C THR A 373 -23.41 10.53 23.78
N VAL A 374 -23.23 9.80 24.87
CA VAL A 374 -24.05 9.97 26.08
C VAL A 374 -23.83 11.34 26.70
N GLY A 375 -22.59 11.82 26.79
CA GLY A 375 -22.24 13.16 27.26
C GLY A 375 -22.95 14.25 26.45
N PHE A 376 -22.82 14.20 25.14
CA PHE A 376 -23.44 15.18 24.23
C PHE A 376 -24.97 15.13 24.28
N ALA A 377 -25.56 13.95 24.26
CA ALA A 377 -27.01 13.78 24.37
C ALA A 377 -27.55 14.27 25.73
N SER A 378 -26.80 14.06 26.83
CA SER A 378 -27.20 14.54 28.16
C SER A 378 -27.30 16.06 28.19
N LEU A 379 -26.33 16.76 27.60
CA LEU A 379 -26.37 18.23 27.50
C LEU A 379 -27.56 18.70 26.66
N LEU A 380 -27.83 18.05 25.54
CA LEU A 380 -28.95 18.36 24.65
C LEU A 380 -30.30 18.12 25.36
N ILE A 381 -30.47 17.00 26.05
CA ILE A 381 -31.67 16.68 26.80
C ILE A 381 -31.90 17.70 27.94
N GLN A 382 -30.86 18.07 28.67
CA GLN A 382 -30.93 19.09 29.72
C GLN A 382 -31.36 20.45 29.15
N TYR A 383 -30.77 20.85 28.01
CA TYR A 383 -31.12 22.10 27.34
C TYR A 383 -32.59 22.13 26.90
N ILE A 384 -33.06 21.05 26.26
CA ILE A 384 -34.46 20.93 25.82
C ILE A 384 -35.39 20.89 27.01
N SER A 385 -35.07 20.11 28.06
CA SER A 385 -35.88 19.97 29.26
C SER A 385 -36.06 21.30 30.01
N ARG A 386 -35.01 22.08 30.17
CA ARG A 386 -35.06 23.40 30.81
C ARG A 386 -35.95 24.38 30.04
N ARG A 387 -35.82 24.46 28.73
CA ARG A 387 -36.60 25.40 27.88
C ARG A 387 -38.06 24.98 27.73
N THR A 388 -38.35 23.71 27.59
CA THR A 388 -39.73 23.22 27.40
C THR A 388 -40.59 23.44 28.65
N LEU A 389 -39.98 23.45 29.85
CA LEU A 389 -40.66 23.63 31.11
C LEU A 389 -41.00 25.09 31.42
N LEU A 390 -40.16 26.02 30.99
CA LEU A 390 -40.41 27.46 31.16
C LEU A 390 -41.48 27.99 30.18
N ASN A 391 -41.58 27.42 28.98
CA ASN A 391 -42.46 27.88 27.92
C ASN A 391 -43.87 27.25 27.96
N ASN A 392 -44.12 26.20 28.74
CA ASN A 392 -45.46 25.61 28.86
C ASN A 392 -46.39 26.43 29.80
N ILE A 393 -45.87 27.45 30.50
CA ILE A 393 -46.63 28.37 31.34
C ILE A 393 -47.12 29.58 30.50
N SER A 394 -46.48 29.89 29.37
CA SER A 394 -46.89 30.94 28.45
C SER A 394 -47.42 30.35 27.13
N LYS A 395 -48.64 30.68 26.77
CA LYS A 395 -49.39 30.22 25.59
C LYS A 395 -48.76 30.56 24.22
N LYS A 396 -47.55 31.15 24.16
CA LYS A 396 -46.84 31.54 22.95
C LYS A 396 -45.45 30.87 22.88
N SER A 397 -45.39 29.64 22.41
CA SER A 397 -44.12 28.97 22.17
C SER A 397 -43.71 29.16 20.72
N ASN A 398 -42.89 30.17 20.45
CA ASN A 398 -42.11 30.26 19.22
C ASN A 398 -41.00 29.18 19.21
N THR A 399 -41.27 28.03 18.59
CA THR A 399 -40.36 26.88 18.51
C THR A 399 -39.37 27.01 17.33
N HIS A 400 -39.00 28.23 16.93
CA HIS A 400 -38.13 28.47 15.77
C HIS A 400 -36.75 27.75 15.83
N LEU A 401 -36.09 27.77 16.98
CA LEU A 401 -34.76 27.14 17.10
C LEU A 401 -34.76 25.61 16.91
N SER A 402 -35.80 24.95 17.44
CA SER A 402 -35.90 23.47 17.33
C SER A 402 -36.32 23.01 15.93
N GLY A 403 -37.04 23.85 15.20
CA GLY A 403 -37.37 23.59 13.78
C GLY A 403 -36.18 23.80 12.85
N TRP A 404 -35.34 24.78 13.14
CA TRP A 404 -34.14 25.10 12.38
C TRP A 404 -33.07 24.02 12.52
N PHE A 405 -32.79 23.55 13.77
CA PHE A 405 -31.88 22.44 14.00
C PHE A 405 -32.29 21.16 13.22
N TYR A 406 -33.59 20.83 13.22
CA TYR A 406 -34.10 19.70 12.46
C TYR A 406 -33.87 19.83 10.94
N LYS A 407 -34.18 21.03 10.41
CA LYS A 407 -33.98 21.30 8.96
C LYS A 407 -32.51 21.24 8.57
N ILE A 408 -31.61 21.82 9.37
CA ILE A 408 -30.16 21.77 9.13
C ILE A 408 -29.63 20.33 9.23
N SER A 409 -30.04 19.58 10.26
CA SER A 409 -29.61 18.20 10.42
C SER A 409 -29.99 17.33 9.22
N ILE A 410 -31.24 17.45 8.73
CA ILE A 410 -31.69 16.73 7.55
C ILE A 410 -30.93 17.18 6.29
N PHE A 411 -30.77 18.49 6.09
CA PHE A 411 -30.04 19.02 4.96
C PHE A 411 -28.60 18.48 4.92
N PHE A 412 -27.92 18.51 6.06
CA PHE A 412 -26.55 18.03 6.18
C PHE A 412 -26.45 16.52 5.90
N GLN A 413 -27.40 15.73 6.42
CA GLN A 413 -27.44 14.29 6.18
C GLN A 413 -27.69 13.97 4.71
N LEU A 414 -28.64 14.65 4.07
CA LEU A 414 -28.90 14.47 2.64
C LEU A 414 -27.71 14.90 1.77
N PHE A 415 -27.07 16.01 2.13
CA PHE A 415 -25.87 16.49 1.43
C PHE A 415 -24.72 15.47 1.49
N ILE A 416 -24.43 14.94 2.69
CA ILE A 416 -23.37 13.92 2.87
C ILE A 416 -23.75 12.63 2.14
N SER A 417 -25.00 12.17 2.24
CA SER A 417 -25.45 10.95 1.55
C SER A 417 -25.36 11.08 0.04
N LEU A 418 -25.74 12.23 -0.51
CA LEU A 418 -25.62 12.51 -1.95
C LEU A 418 -24.16 12.54 -2.38
N GLY A 419 -23.30 13.15 -1.57
CA GLY A 419 -21.84 13.15 -1.79
C GLY A 419 -21.27 11.74 -1.86
N PHE A 420 -21.63 10.86 -0.93
CA PHE A 420 -21.18 9.46 -0.95
C PHE A 420 -21.68 8.69 -2.18
N VAL A 421 -22.94 8.87 -2.58
CA VAL A 421 -23.47 8.25 -3.81
C VAL A 421 -22.69 8.75 -5.02
N PHE A 422 -22.44 10.05 -5.11
CA PHE A 422 -21.66 10.63 -6.20
C PHE A 422 -20.23 10.07 -6.25
N CYS A 423 -19.52 10.05 -5.10
CA CYS A 423 -18.16 9.48 -5.03
C CYS A 423 -18.15 8.01 -5.43
N THR A 424 -19.13 7.21 -4.96
CA THR A 424 -19.23 5.79 -5.32
C THR A 424 -19.43 5.62 -6.84
N LEU A 425 -20.29 6.41 -7.45
CA LEU A 425 -20.51 6.36 -8.91
C LEU A 425 -19.24 6.73 -9.68
N VAL A 426 -18.52 7.76 -9.24
CA VAL A 426 -17.24 8.16 -9.86
C VAL A 426 -16.21 7.05 -9.72
N MET A 427 -16.07 6.44 -8.54
CA MET A 427 -15.16 5.30 -8.33
C MET A 427 -15.54 4.10 -9.22
N MET A 428 -16.82 3.77 -9.35
CA MET A 428 -17.26 2.69 -10.25
C MET A 428 -16.94 3.02 -11.72
N MET A 429 -17.10 4.27 -12.13
CA MET A 429 -16.73 4.70 -13.50
C MET A 429 -15.22 4.62 -13.71
N GLN A 430 -14.42 5.02 -12.73
CA GLN A 430 -12.96 4.91 -12.79
C GLN A 430 -12.52 3.44 -12.86
N LEU A 431 -13.09 2.58 -12.03
CA LEU A 431 -12.81 1.14 -12.05
C LEU A 431 -13.16 0.54 -13.43
N HIS A 432 -14.33 0.87 -13.97
CA HIS A 432 -14.73 0.42 -15.29
C HIS A 432 -13.75 0.89 -16.40
N PHE A 433 -13.28 2.14 -16.30
CA PHE A 433 -12.24 2.68 -17.21
C PHE A 433 -10.94 1.89 -17.10
N LEU A 434 -10.46 1.65 -15.88
CA LEU A 434 -9.20 0.90 -15.62
C LEU A 434 -9.27 -0.56 -16.10
N LEU A 435 -10.45 -1.18 -16.01
CA LEU A 435 -10.66 -2.56 -16.48
C LEU A 435 -10.86 -2.65 -18.01
N ASN A 436 -11.05 -1.52 -18.72
CA ASN A 436 -11.26 -1.55 -20.16
C ASN A 436 -9.92 -1.52 -20.90
N THR A 437 -9.51 -2.66 -21.44
CA THR A 437 -8.22 -2.83 -22.13
C THR A 437 -8.04 -1.97 -23.37
N ARG A 438 -9.11 -1.68 -24.11
CA ARG A 438 -9.04 -0.84 -25.33
C ARG A 438 -8.65 0.60 -25.02
N GLU A 439 -9.08 1.12 -23.88
CA GLU A 439 -8.75 2.48 -23.45
C GLU A 439 -7.30 2.58 -22.93
N LEU A 440 -6.72 1.47 -22.47
CA LEU A 440 -5.32 1.37 -22.07
C LEU A 440 -4.34 1.21 -23.26
N GLY A 441 -4.84 1.11 -24.47
CA GLY A 441 -4.06 1.04 -25.71
C GLY A 441 -3.49 -0.34 -26.07
N ILE A 442 -3.75 -1.37 -25.27
CA ILE A 442 -3.32 -2.76 -25.51
C ILE A 442 -4.39 -3.77 -25.14
N GLU A 443 -4.43 -4.89 -25.86
CA GLU A 443 -5.22 -6.05 -25.48
C GLU A 443 -4.43 -6.93 -24.50
N ARG A 444 -5.00 -7.19 -23.32
CA ARG A 444 -4.38 -7.98 -22.25
C ARG A 444 -5.14 -9.25 -21.87
N HIS A 445 -6.36 -9.42 -22.43
CA HIS A 445 -7.18 -10.59 -22.13
C HIS A 445 -6.55 -11.86 -22.65
N ASN A 446 -6.52 -12.88 -21.79
CA ASN A 446 -5.96 -14.19 -22.11
C ASN A 446 -4.48 -14.13 -22.55
N VAL A 447 -3.71 -13.14 -22.11
CA VAL A 447 -2.29 -13.03 -22.39
C VAL A 447 -1.46 -13.47 -21.19
N GLY A 448 -0.55 -14.40 -21.44
CA GLY A 448 0.45 -14.85 -20.49
C GLY A 448 1.87 -14.61 -20.98
N ALA A 449 2.81 -14.63 -20.04
CA ALA A 449 4.22 -14.48 -20.37
C ALA A 449 5.10 -15.35 -19.47
N VAL A 450 6.20 -15.85 -20.05
CA VAL A 450 7.35 -16.31 -19.27
C VAL A 450 8.25 -15.10 -19.06
N VAL A 451 8.20 -14.53 -17.86
CA VAL A 451 8.95 -13.31 -17.51
C VAL A 451 10.42 -13.66 -17.23
N TYR A 452 10.63 -14.76 -16.52
CA TYR A 452 11.96 -15.23 -16.13
C TYR A 452 12.00 -16.75 -16.02
N CYS A 453 13.14 -17.34 -16.36
CA CYS A 453 13.48 -18.71 -16.04
C CYS A 453 14.98 -18.80 -15.78
N SER A 454 15.39 -19.49 -14.73
CA SER A 454 16.82 -19.71 -14.41
C SER A 454 17.52 -20.62 -15.43
N GLU A 455 16.75 -21.43 -16.16
CA GLU A 455 17.24 -22.38 -17.14
C GLU A 455 17.10 -21.86 -18.58
N ASN A 456 18.03 -22.24 -19.42
CA ASN A 456 18.01 -21.88 -20.85
C ASN A 456 17.12 -22.85 -21.62
N ILE A 457 15.82 -22.66 -21.57
CA ILE A 457 14.82 -23.49 -22.23
C ILE A 457 14.37 -22.82 -23.53
N PRO A 458 14.21 -23.55 -24.62
CA PRO A 458 13.68 -23.02 -25.87
C PRO A 458 12.17 -22.83 -25.80
N PHE A 459 11.71 -21.86 -25.00
CA PHE A 459 10.29 -21.65 -24.74
C PHE A 459 9.45 -21.45 -26.00
N LYS A 460 10.00 -20.92 -27.06
CA LYS A 460 9.30 -20.80 -28.34
C LYS A 460 8.84 -22.16 -28.88
N GLU A 461 9.67 -23.18 -28.74
CA GLU A 461 9.33 -24.53 -29.16
C GLU A 461 8.31 -25.18 -28.21
N VAL A 462 8.50 -24.98 -26.90
CA VAL A 462 7.57 -25.49 -25.88
C VAL A 462 6.17 -24.90 -26.08
N VAL A 463 6.07 -23.59 -26.21
CA VAL A 463 4.80 -22.85 -26.34
C VAL A 463 4.07 -23.25 -27.63
N ASN A 464 4.78 -23.43 -28.74
CA ASN A 464 4.20 -23.84 -30.02
C ASN A 464 3.64 -25.28 -30.03
N GLN A 465 4.05 -26.12 -29.09
CA GLN A 465 3.53 -27.47 -28.94
C GLN A 465 2.26 -27.58 -28.08
N ILE A 466 1.86 -26.49 -27.43
CA ILE A 466 0.69 -26.44 -26.54
C ILE A 466 -0.55 -26.03 -27.35
N PRO A 467 -1.52 -26.92 -27.59
CA PRO A 467 -2.69 -26.62 -28.45
C PRO A 467 -3.64 -25.54 -27.92
N GLU A 468 -3.55 -25.24 -26.63
CA GLU A 468 -4.34 -24.21 -25.96
C GLU A 468 -3.77 -22.81 -26.19
N ILE A 469 -2.55 -22.69 -26.72
CA ILE A 469 -1.94 -21.42 -27.12
C ILE A 469 -2.33 -21.11 -28.55
N ALA A 470 -2.87 -19.92 -28.76
CA ALA A 470 -3.35 -19.48 -30.07
C ALA A 470 -2.25 -18.74 -30.86
N GLU A 471 -1.43 -17.95 -30.19
CA GLU A 471 -0.44 -17.06 -30.76
C GLU A 471 0.72 -16.83 -29.79
N CYS A 472 1.93 -16.65 -30.28
CA CYS A 472 3.08 -16.34 -29.43
C CYS A 472 3.99 -15.29 -30.04
N LEU A 473 4.60 -14.46 -29.18
CA LEU A 473 5.53 -13.40 -29.51
C LEU A 473 6.82 -13.62 -28.71
N ASN A 474 7.97 -13.58 -29.36
CA ASN A 474 9.26 -13.88 -28.73
C ASN A 474 10.24 -12.70 -28.87
N GLY A 475 11.00 -12.43 -27.82
CA GLY A 475 12.05 -11.41 -27.85
C GLY A 475 11.59 -10.02 -27.47
N PHE A 476 10.38 -9.86 -26.95
CA PHE A 476 9.84 -8.58 -26.49
C PHE A 476 9.66 -8.54 -24.97
N HIS A 477 9.71 -7.35 -24.42
CA HIS A 477 9.34 -7.13 -23.03
C HIS A 477 7.81 -7.21 -22.89
N THR A 478 7.38 -7.92 -21.86
CA THR A 478 5.95 -8.01 -21.54
C THR A 478 5.45 -6.65 -21.04
N PRO A 479 4.36 -6.09 -21.61
CA PRO A 479 3.81 -4.82 -21.18
C PRO A 479 2.98 -5.00 -19.89
N ILE A 480 3.66 -5.33 -18.80
CA ILE A 480 3.11 -5.42 -17.45
C ILE A 480 3.70 -4.29 -16.61
N PRO A 481 3.00 -3.82 -15.56
CA PRO A 481 3.56 -2.88 -14.62
C PRO A 481 4.92 -3.38 -14.13
N LYS A 482 5.97 -2.66 -14.49
CA LYS A 482 7.35 -3.04 -14.19
C LYS A 482 7.85 -2.23 -13.01
N MET A 483 8.66 -2.85 -12.18
CA MET A 483 9.45 -2.16 -11.18
C MET A 483 10.58 -1.31 -11.79
N TYR A 484 10.96 -1.59 -13.04
CA TYR A 484 12.09 -0.98 -13.73
C TYR A 484 11.71 -0.59 -15.14
N TYR A 485 11.79 0.71 -15.45
CA TYR A 485 11.66 1.24 -16.81
C TYR A 485 13.03 1.69 -17.31
N SER A 486 13.32 1.42 -18.56
CA SER A 486 14.42 2.04 -19.23
C SER A 486 14.03 3.48 -19.57
N THR A 487 14.37 4.44 -18.73
CA THR A 487 14.13 5.86 -19.00
C THR A 487 15.39 6.52 -19.52
N TYR A 488 15.22 7.37 -20.52
CA TYR A 488 16.27 8.18 -21.08
C TYR A 488 15.96 9.67 -20.94
N ARG A 489 16.92 10.46 -20.45
CA ARG A 489 16.81 11.92 -20.43
C ARG A 489 17.18 12.50 -21.79
N LEU A 490 16.16 12.80 -22.56
CA LEU A 490 16.32 13.44 -23.84
C LEU A 490 16.74 14.90 -23.68
N LYS A 491 17.91 15.23 -24.20
CA LYS A 491 18.47 16.60 -24.17
C LYS A 491 18.44 17.29 -25.53
N GLU A 492 18.29 16.54 -26.63
CA GLU A 492 18.38 17.04 -28.00
C GLU A 492 17.19 16.54 -28.82
N TRP A 493 16.43 17.44 -29.38
CA TRP A 493 15.34 17.15 -30.33
C TRP A 493 15.05 18.35 -31.24
N ASP A 494 14.46 18.09 -32.41
CA ASP A 494 14.11 19.14 -33.36
C ASP A 494 13.13 20.16 -32.74
N GLY A 495 13.53 21.45 -32.78
CA GLY A 495 12.73 22.56 -32.23
C GLY A 495 13.08 22.91 -30.78
N LYS A 496 14.05 22.24 -30.15
CA LYS A 496 14.57 22.66 -28.85
C LYS A 496 15.45 23.89 -28.98
N ASN A 497 15.31 24.84 -28.06
CA ASN A 497 16.24 25.95 -27.92
C ASN A 497 17.58 25.43 -27.34
N THR A 498 18.68 25.64 -28.06
CA THR A 498 20.03 25.15 -27.73
C THR A 498 20.57 25.64 -26.37
N ASP A 499 20.08 26.78 -25.88
CA ASP A 499 20.52 27.39 -24.61
C ASP A 499 19.73 26.91 -23.38
N SER A 500 18.75 26.03 -23.57
CA SER A 500 17.89 25.54 -22.48
C SER A 500 18.47 24.25 -21.87
N GLU A 501 18.61 24.22 -20.53
CA GLU A 501 18.96 23.01 -19.77
C GLU A 501 17.77 22.02 -19.63
N GLN A 502 16.65 22.31 -20.29
CA GLN A 502 15.47 21.44 -20.24
C GLN A 502 15.77 20.06 -20.81
N TYR A 503 15.26 19.05 -20.19
CA TYR A 503 15.23 17.66 -20.66
C TYR A 503 13.82 17.09 -20.56
N ILE A 504 13.56 16.08 -21.37
CA ILE A 504 12.32 15.28 -21.31
C ILE A 504 12.73 13.86 -20.94
N GLU A 505 12.08 13.27 -19.97
CA GLU A 505 12.24 11.85 -19.68
C GLU A 505 11.37 11.06 -20.63
N LEU A 506 11.99 10.17 -21.42
CA LEU A 506 11.31 9.25 -22.33
C LEU A 506 11.53 7.83 -21.84
N GLU A 507 10.47 7.04 -21.82
CA GLU A 507 10.58 5.59 -21.74
C GLU A 507 11.14 5.08 -23.07
N ASP A 508 12.00 4.07 -23.00
CA ASP A 508 12.72 3.50 -24.13
C ASP A 508 12.42 2.01 -24.22
N GLU A 509 11.59 1.63 -25.17
CA GLU A 509 11.07 0.27 -25.30
C GLU A 509 11.21 -0.25 -26.73
N THR A 510 11.01 -1.54 -26.91
CA THR A 510 11.10 -2.21 -28.23
C THR A 510 9.72 -2.55 -28.77
N ILE A 511 9.51 -2.29 -30.06
CA ILE A 511 8.26 -2.61 -30.77
C ILE A 511 8.56 -2.91 -32.26
N ASN A 512 7.74 -3.75 -32.88
CA ASN A 512 7.67 -3.93 -34.32
C ASN A 512 6.22 -4.15 -34.76
N GLN A 513 5.99 -4.43 -36.04
CA GLN A 513 4.63 -4.68 -36.55
C GLN A 513 3.99 -5.92 -35.91
N GLU A 514 4.76 -7.01 -35.69
CA GLU A 514 4.25 -8.24 -35.06
C GLU A 514 3.75 -7.98 -33.65
N TYR A 515 4.48 -7.18 -32.85
CA TYR A 515 4.06 -6.76 -31.52
C TYR A 515 2.78 -5.91 -31.56
N ALA A 516 2.71 -4.96 -32.50
CA ALA A 516 1.54 -4.10 -32.65
C ALA A 516 0.28 -4.90 -33.02
N ASP A 517 0.42 -5.86 -33.93
CA ASP A 517 -0.69 -6.75 -34.33
C ASP A 517 -1.12 -7.66 -33.18
N PHE A 518 -0.17 -8.22 -32.42
CA PHE A 518 -0.43 -9.08 -31.27
C PHE A 518 -1.22 -8.36 -30.17
N PHE A 519 -0.85 -7.12 -29.84
CA PHE A 519 -1.48 -6.36 -28.76
C PHE A 519 -2.60 -5.39 -29.23
N GLY A 520 -2.85 -5.33 -30.54
CA GLY A 520 -3.84 -4.41 -31.10
C GLY A 520 -3.46 -2.94 -30.97
N VAL A 521 -2.16 -2.61 -31.08
CA VAL A 521 -1.67 -1.23 -30.94
C VAL A 521 -2.12 -0.39 -32.13
N GLU A 522 -2.77 0.72 -31.87
CA GLU A 522 -3.28 1.66 -32.89
C GLU A 522 -2.21 2.65 -33.33
N VAL A 523 -1.93 2.70 -34.64
CA VAL A 523 -1.07 3.72 -35.25
C VAL A 523 -1.93 4.93 -35.62
N LEU A 524 -1.58 6.10 -35.09
CA LEU A 524 -2.34 7.35 -35.30
C LEU A 524 -1.82 8.17 -36.48
N ASP A 525 -0.51 8.16 -36.71
CA ASP A 525 0.12 8.88 -37.82
C ASP A 525 1.39 8.12 -38.28
N GLY A 526 1.69 8.19 -39.58
CA GLY A 526 2.83 7.48 -40.17
C GLY A 526 2.66 5.95 -40.26
N ASN A 527 3.72 5.20 -40.01
CA ASN A 527 3.74 3.74 -40.09
C ASN A 527 4.48 3.12 -38.91
N MET A 528 4.11 1.87 -38.58
CA MET A 528 4.84 1.07 -37.60
C MET A 528 6.24 0.69 -38.10
N LEU A 529 7.13 0.29 -37.18
CA LEU A 529 8.46 -0.22 -37.52
C LEU A 529 8.35 -1.62 -38.11
N ASP A 530 9.07 -1.83 -39.22
CA ASP A 530 9.25 -3.11 -39.88
C ASP A 530 10.74 -3.54 -39.78
N GLU A 531 11.03 -4.83 -39.83
CA GLU A 531 12.37 -5.38 -39.77
C GLU A 531 13.32 -4.82 -40.86
N LYS A 532 12.76 -4.28 -41.93
CA LYS A 532 13.50 -3.64 -43.02
C LYS A 532 13.94 -2.22 -42.73
N ASP A 533 13.41 -1.62 -41.66
CA ASP A 533 13.75 -0.25 -41.29
C ASP A 533 15.18 -0.17 -40.73
N GLY A 534 15.78 1.00 -40.90
CA GLY A 534 17.07 1.27 -40.28
C GLY A 534 16.93 1.34 -38.74
N LYS A 535 17.98 0.95 -38.03
CA LYS A 535 18.07 1.01 -36.54
C LYS A 535 17.99 2.44 -36.00
N ASP A 536 17.94 3.42 -36.87
CA ASP A 536 17.77 4.86 -36.56
C ASP A 536 16.32 5.32 -36.66
N MET A 537 15.40 4.44 -37.07
CA MET A 537 13.96 4.73 -37.08
C MET A 537 13.33 4.39 -35.76
N VAL A 538 12.38 5.29 -35.31
CA VAL A 538 11.63 5.11 -34.07
C VAL A 538 10.18 5.46 -34.25
N VAL A 539 9.34 4.91 -33.39
CA VAL A 539 7.94 5.29 -33.20
C VAL A 539 7.80 5.93 -31.82
N ILE A 540 6.92 6.90 -31.67
CA ILE A 540 6.69 7.57 -30.39
C ILE A 540 5.20 7.52 -30.04
N ASN A 541 4.85 7.66 -28.76
CA ASN A 541 3.45 7.74 -28.34
C ASN A 541 2.93 9.19 -28.32
N GLU A 542 1.60 9.37 -28.19
CA GLU A 542 0.97 10.69 -28.10
C GLU A 542 1.52 11.54 -26.95
N ALA A 543 1.85 10.92 -25.81
CA ALA A 543 2.43 11.61 -24.68
C ALA A 543 3.80 12.22 -25.02
N ALA A 544 4.62 11.53 -25.81
CA ALA A 544 5.90 12.07 -26.30
C ALA A 544 5.68 13.21 -27.29
N VAL A 545 4.74 13.10 -28.22
CA VAL A 545 4.38 14.20 -29.14
C VAL A 545 4.01 15.45 -28.37
N LYS A 546 3.17 15.31 -27.34
CA LYS A 546 2.75 16.42 -26.47
C LYS A 546 3.91 17.00 -25.68
N ALA A 547 4.76 16.16 -25.09
CA ALA A 547 5.92 16.59 -24.28
C ALA A 547 6.96 17.33 -25.13
N LEU A 548 7.17 16.90 -26.40
CA LEU A 548 8.07 17.52 -27.36
C LEU A 548 7.48 18.80 -28.00
N GLY A 549 6.18 19.07 -27.81
CA GLY A 549 5.50 20.23 -28.36
C GLY A 549 5.34 20.17 -29.89
N TRP A 550 5.27 18.99 -30.47
CA TRP A 550 5.20 18.80 -31.92
C TRP A 550 3.76 18.72 -32.43
N THR A 551 3.51 19.38 -33.54
CA THR A 551 2.26 19.24 -34.31
C THR A 551 2.39 18.30 -35.50
N GLN A 552 3.59 18.16 -36.05
CA GLN A 552 3.94 17.28 -37.15
C GLN A 552 5.19 16.50 -36.74
N PRO A 553 5.06 15.34 -36.11
CA PRO A 553 6.18 14.58 -35.53
C PRO A 553 6.95 13.75 -36.58
N ILE A 554 6.29 13.33 -37.66
CA ILE A 554 6.89 12.44 -38.66
C ILE A 554 8.11 13.09 -39.34
N GLY A 555 9.23 12.36 -39.42
CA GLY A 555 10.49 12.80 -40.00
C GLY A 555 11.35 13.69 -39.08
N LYS A 556 10.84 14.09 -37.90
CA LYS A 556 11.64 14.83 -36.90
C LYS A 556 12.66 13.94 -36.22
N LYS A 557 13.68 14.61 -35.66
CA LYS A 557 14.86 13.92 -35.10
C LYS A 557 14.91 14.03 -33.58
N ILE A 558 15.32 12.94 -32.95
CA ILE A 558 15.57 12.78 -31.52
C ILE A 558 17.01 12.36 -31.32
N GLY A 559 17.77 13.10 -30.51
CA GLY A 559 19.18 12.78 -30.20
C GLY A 559 19.29 11.93 -28.93
N LYS A 560 19.89 10.73 -29.05
CA LYS A 560 20.13 9.84 -27.90
C LYS A 560 21.55 9.29 -27.95
N LEU A 561 22.36 9.53 -26.91
CA LEU A 561 23.74 9.03 -26.77
C LEU A 561 24.63 9.29 -28.01
N GLY A 562 24.52 10.50 -28.59
CA GLY A 562 25.28 10.89 -29.79
C GLY A 562 24.76 10.29 -31.11
N LYS A 563 23.68 9.56 -31.11
CA LYS A 563 22.96 9.06 -32.28
C LYS A 563 21.68 9.89 -32.48
N GLN A 564 21.31 10.05 -33.75
CA GLN A 564 20.05 10.66 -34.14
C GLN A 564 19.06 9.60 -34.61
N TYR A 565 17.85 9.68 -34.07
CA TYR A 565 16.73 8.82 -34.44
C TYR A 565 15.68 9.63 -35.18
N ILE A 566 15.04 9.04 -36.17
CA ILE A 566 14.02 9.70 -37.02
C ILE A 566 12.66 9.09 -36.69
N VAL A 567 11.70 9.92 -36.40
CA VAL A 567 10.33 9.49 -36.10
C VAL A 567 9.63 9.03 -37.36
N LYS A 568 9.28 7.75 -37.42
CA LYS A 568 8.57 7.10 -38.52
C LYS A 568 7.05 7.07 -38.31
N GLY A 569 6.60 6.95 -37.06
CA GLY A 569 5.19 6.86 -36.72
C GLY A 569 4.86 7.35 -35.33
N VAL A 570 3.57 7.56 -35.11
CA VAL A 570 2.98 7.87 -33.81
C VAL A 570 1.95 6.83 -33.47
N ILE A 571 2.03 6.26 -32.29
CA ILE A 571 1.06 5.30 -31.76
C ILE A 571 0.22 5.92 -30.65
N LYS A 572 -0.95 5.35 -30.46
CA LYS A 572 -1.78 5.65 -29.29
C LYS A 572 -1.01 5.36 -28.02
N ASN A 573 -1.33 6.07 -26.96
CA ASN A 573 -0.73 5.83 -25.65
C ASN A 573 -0.94 4.39 -25.20
N ILE A 574 0.16 3.74 -24.80
CA ILE A 574 0.16 2.40 -24.20
C ILE A 574 0.50 2.55 -22.74
N SER A 575 -0.29 1.95 -21.86
CA SER A 575 0.01 1.92 -20.44
C SER A 575 0.87 0.70 -20.10
N TYR A 576 2.18 0.93 -19.98
CA TYR A 576 3.13 -0.07 -19.45
C TYR A 576 3.19 -0.04 -17.92
N ASN A 577 2.73 1.06 -17.33
CA ASN A 577 2.70 1.28 -15.89
C ASN A 577 1.39 0.81 -15.28
N ALA A 578 1.34 0.75 -13.96
CA ALA A 578 0.08 0.61 -13.27
C ALA A 578 -0.91 1.66 -13.78
N PRO A 579 -2.17 1.30 -14.05
CA PRO A 579 -3.17 2.22 -14.64
C PRO A 579 -3.44 3.49 -13.85
N ILE A 580 -2.99 3.53 -12.60
CA ILE A 580 -3.09 4.69 -11.70
C ILE A 580 -2.11 5.82 -12.05
N HIS A 581 -1.08 5.54 -12.86
CA HIS A 581 -0.11 6.55 -13.30
C HIS A 581 -0.48 7.11 -14.68
N PRO A 582 -0.21 8.41 -14.92
CA PRO A 582 -0.32 8.95 -16.26
C PRO A 582 0.65 8.26 -17.21
N VAL A 583 0.22 8.04 -18.46
CA VAL A 583 1.08 7.44 -19.47
C VAL A 583 2.29 8.34 -19.72
N ALA A 584 3.48 7.78 -19.56
CA ALA A 584 4.72 8.50 -19.78
C ALA A 584 5.00 8.73 -21.27
N PRO A 585 5.73 9.81 -21.63
CA PRO A 585 6.32 9.94 -22.96
C PRO A 585 7.23 8.75 -23.26
N ALA A 586 7.04 8.09 -24.39
CA ALA A 586 7.79 6.90 -24.75
C ALA A 586 8.29 6.94 -26.21
N MET A 587 9.46 6.36 -26.40
CA MET A 587 10.08 6.12 -27.70
C MET A 587 10.29 4.62 -27.87
N PHE A 588 9.94 4.11 -29.04
CA PHE A 588 10.02 2.69 -29.36
C PHE A 588 10.95 2.48 -30.54
N HIS A 589 11.83 1.49 -30.44
CA HIS A 589 12.78 1.10 -31.50
C HIS A 589 12.67 -0.39 -31.82
N LEU A 590 13.26 -0.82 -32.91
CA LEU A 590 13.35 -2.25 -33.24
C LEU A 590 14.22 -2.98 -32.19
N PRO A 591 13.85 -4.23 -31.81
CA PRO A 591 14.64 -5.02 -30.88
C PRO A 591 16.06 -5.25 -31.44
N ASP A 592 17.07 -5.13 -30.58
CA ASP A 592 18.45 -5.47 -30.89
C ASP A 592 18.75 -6.91 -30.45
N SER A 593 19.76 -7.53 -31.05
CA SER A 593 20.21 -8.90 -30.70
C SER A 593 20.59 -9.07 -29.22
N ARG A 594 20.72 -7.97 -28.48
CA ARG A 594 21.00 -7.92 -27.05
C ARG A 594 19.72 -7.89 -26.18
N ASP A 595 18.58 -7.61 -26.77
CA ASP A 595 17.31 -7.57 -26.06
C ASP A 595 16.88 -9.02 -25.77
N ARG A 596 17.02 -9.41 -24.50
CA ARG A 596 16.60 -10.72 -23.98
C ARG A 596 15.17 -10.63 -23.50
N GLY A 597 14.25 -10.34 -24.41
CA GLY A 597 12.82 -10.40 -24.09
C GLY A 597 12.37 -11.82 -23.76
N GLY A 598 11.35 -11.94 -22.92
CA GLY A 598 10.69 -13.21 -22.64
C GLY A 598 9.85 -13.71 -23.81
N ILE A 599 9.07 -14.75 -23.57
CA ILE A 599 8.04 -15.20 -24.50
C ILE A 599 6.67 -14.77 -23.95
N ILE A 600 5.88 -14.17 -24.84
CA ILE A 600 4.51 -13.74 -24.57
C ILE A 600 3.59 -14.59 -25.43
N PHE A 601 2.44 -15.00 -24.92
CA PHE A 601 1.53 -15.87 -25.65
C PHE A 601 0.06 -15.61 -25.30
N LYS A 602 -0.84 -15.81 -26.28
CA LYS A 602 -2.28 -15.77 -26.08
C LYS A 602 -2.80 -17.17 -25.83
N VAL A 603 -3.56 -17.35 -24.76
CA VAL A 603 -4.22 -18.62 -24.43
C VAL A 603 -5.70 -18.56 -24.80
N LYS A 604 -6.31 -19.72 -25.05
CA LYS A 604 -7.75 -19.82 -25.19
C LYS A 604 -8.43 -19.48 -23.87
N GLU A 605 -9.59 -18.86 -23.93
CA GLU A 605 -10.35 -18.45 -22.75
C GLU A 605 -10.51 -19.59 -21.73
N GLY A 606 -10.18 -19.33 -20.46
CA GLY A 606 -10.29 -20.29 -19.36
C GLY A 606 -9.23 -21.42 -19.37
N THR A 607 -8.18 -21.35 -20.19
CA THR A 607 -7.16 -22.42 -20.25
C THR A 607 -5.84 -22.05 -19.58
N TRP A 608 -5.74 -20.90 -18.91
CA TRP A 608 -4.52 -20.42 -18.27
C TRP A 608 -3.88 -21.45 -17.33
N ASP A 609 -4.64 -22.04 -16.43
CA ASP A 609 -4.12 -23.01 -15.45
C ASP A 609 -3.52 -24.24 -16.16
N ILE A 610 -4.18 -24.72 -17.20
CA ILE A 610 -3.71 -25.88 -17.99
C ILE A 610 -2.40 -25.55 -18.69
N VAL A 611 -2.29 -24.35 -19.28
CA VAL A 611 -1.08 -23.91 -19.99
C VAL A 611 0.06 -23.70 -19.02
N SER A 612 -0.20 -23.04 -17.88
CA SER A 612 0.82 -22.79 -16.85
C SER A 612 1.41 -24.09 -16.30
N GLU A 613 0.56 -25.09 -16.02
CA GLU A 613 1.01 -26.41 -15.56
C GLU A 613 1.81 -27.17 -16.64
N LYS A 614 1.43 -27.08 -17.92
CA LYS A 614 2.21 -27.69 -19.02
C LYS A 614 3.58 -27.05 -19.16
N ILE A 615 3.68 -25.71 -19.08
CA ILE A 615 4.96 -25.01 -19.13
C ILE A 615 5.84 -25.40 -17.93
N LYS A 616 5.29 -25.40 -16.71
CA LYS A 616 6.00 -25.86 -15.51
C LYS A 616 6.50 -27.29 -15.64
N ALA A 617 5.67 -28.19 -16.19
CA ALA A 617 6.07 -29.58 -16.41
C ALA A 617 7.25 -29.71 -17.37
N GLU A 618 7.34 -28.88 -18.43
CA GLU A 618 8.48 -28.88 -19.36
C GLU A 618 9.76 -28.33 -18.67
N VAL A 619 9.62 -27.29 -17.87
CA VAL A 619 10.75 -26.74 -17.07
C VAL A 619 11.26 -27.78 -16.08
N ASN A 620 10.36 -28.43 -15.35
CA ASN A 620 10.69 -29.47 -14.36
C ASN A 620 11.37 -30.71 -14.97
N LYS A 621 11.18 -31.01 -16.25
CA LYS A 621 11.92 -32.08 -16.94
C LYS A 621 13.40 -31.73 -17.11
N VAL A 622 13.72 -30.44 -17.27
CA VAL A 622 15.10 -29.97 -17.41
C VAL A 622 15.75 -29.82 -16.04
N ASN A 623 15.10 -29.11 -15.14
CA ASN A 623 15.55 -28.94 -13.76
C ASN A 623 14.31 -28.75 -12.84
N PRO A 624 14.03 -29.72 -11.95
CA PRO A 624 12.91 -29.61 -10.99
C PRO A 624 13.01 -28.41 -10.03
N ASN A 625 14.21 -27.86 -9.86
CA ASN A 625 14.48 -26.73 -8.98
C ASN A 625 14.67 -25.41 -9.78
N ALA A 626 14.29 -25.38 -11.05
CA ALA A 626 14.41 -24.16 -11.84
C ALA A 626 13.42 -23.08 -11.36
N GLU A 627 13.92 -21.87 -11.17
CA GLU A 627 13.06 -20.72 -10.95
C GLU A 627 12.32 -20.37 -12.24
N LEU A 628 11.00 -20.37 -12.20
CA LEU A 628 10.13 -20.01 -13.31
C LEU A 628 9.12 -18.97 -12.85
N MET A 629 9.16 -17.80 -13.48
CA MET A 629 8.18 -16.74 -13.27
C MET A 629 7.24 -16.66 -14.48
N LEU A 630 6.03 -17.19 -14.30
CA LEU A 630 4.92 -17.02 -15.24
C LEU A 630 4.06 -15.85 -14.78
N SER A 631 3.58 -15.06 -15.72
CA SER A 631 2.70 -13.93 -15.45
C SER A 631 1.44 -14.03 -16.31
N ASN A 632 0.28 -13.90 -15.66
CA ASN A 632 -0.99 -13.66 -16.32
C ASN A 632 -1.23 -12.15 -16.32
N MET A 633 -1.34 -11.54 -17.50
CA MET A 633 -1.48 -10.08 -17.58
C MET A 633 -2.75 -9.57 -16.91
N GLU A 634 -3.87 -10.28 -16.99
CA GLU A 634 -5.11 -9.89 -16.32
C GLU A 634 -4.92 -9.86 -14.80
N GLU A 635 -4.38 -10.92 -14.21
CA GLU A 635 -4.13 -11.01 -12.77
C GLU A 635 -3.18 -9.90 -12.27
N VAL A 636 -2.13 -9.61 -13.06
CA VAL A 636 -1.19 -8.54 -12.69
C VAL A 636 -1.85 -7.17 -12.69
N TYR A 637 -2.69 -6.88 -13.69
CA TYR A 637 -3.38 -5.59 -13.75
C TYR A 637 -4.53 -5.48 -12.74
N ASP A 638 -5.19 -6.59 -12.42
CA ASP A 638 -6.27 -6.63 -11.42
C ASP A 638 -5.73 -6.50 -9.97
N ALA A 639 -4.43 -6.72 -9.77
CA ALA A 639 -3.78 -6.53 -8.47
C ALA A 639 -3.53 -5.05 -8.13
N TYR A 640 -3.59 -4.14 -9.10
CA TYR A 640 -3.44 -2.68 -8.94
C TYR A 640 -4.79 -1.98 -8.82
#